data_aebc5d4514d00c950643f56d54bb664f
#
_entry.id   aebc5d4514d00c950643f56d54bb664f
#
_cell.length_a   1.000
_cell.length_b   1.000
_cell.length_c   1.000
_cell.angle_alpha   90.00
_cell.angle_beta   90.00
_cell.angle_gamma   90.00
#
_symmetry.space_group_name_H-M   'P 1'
#
loop_
_entity.id
_entity.type
_entity.pdbx_description
1 polymer ?
#
loop_
_entity_poly.entity_id
_entity_poly.type
_entity_poly.pdbx_seq_one_letter_code
_entity_poly.pdbx_strand_id
1 'polypeptide(L)'
;MVVGLLALASLASIIFASAAGSVELGPRDWLAALTQPDSANGQLLWRLRLPRAAAAWSVGAMLSLSGCLMQVLLRNPLADPYILGVSGGAAFFVLLGMTLGLALSLIHISEPTRPY
;
A
#
# COMPACT_ATOMS: atom_id res chain seq x y z
N MET A 1 22.01 -5.75 16.46
CA MET A 1 22.52 -4.92 15.36
C MET A 1 21.72 -5.11 14.08
N VAL A 2 21.58 -6.34 13.56
CA VAL A 2 20.86 -6.63 12.31
C VAL A 2 19.39 -6.20 12.35
N VAL A 3 18.65 -6.52 13.42
CA VAL A 3 17.23 -6.17 13.57
C VAL A 3 17.02 -4.64 13.57
N GLY A 4 17.93 -3.89 14.21
CA GLY A 4 17.86 -2.43 14.20
C GLY A 4 18.08 -1.84 12.79
N LEU A 5 19.01 -2.41 12.02
CA LEU A 5 19.24 -2.00 10.63
C LEU A 5 18.03 -2.30 9.74
N LEU A 6 17.41 -3.48 9.92
CA LEU A 6 16.19 -3.85 9.17
C LEU A 6 15.01 -2.95 9.53
N ALA A 7 14.83 -2.61 10.80
CA ALA A 7 13.80 -1.67 11.23
C ALA A 7 14.01 -0.27 10.64
N LEU A 8 15.25 0.23 10.66
CA LEU A 8 15.59 1.51 10.03
C LEU A 8 15.37 1.49 8.52
N ALA A 9 15.78 0.42 7.84
CA ALA A 9 15.57 0.26 6.40
C ALA A 9 14.06 0.21 6.05
N SER A 10 13.25 -0.46 6.88
CA SER A 10 11.80 -0.54 6.73
C SER A 10 11.13 0.83 6.91
N LEU A 11 11.53 1.62 7.90
CA LEU A 11 11.03 2.98 8.08
C LEU A 11 11.47 3.91 6.93
N ALA A 12 12.73 3.80 6.51
CA ALA A 12 13.26 4.57 5.38
C ALA A 12 12.51 4.26 4.08
N SER A 13 12.07 3.02 3.89
CA SER A 13 11.28 2.62 2.71
C SER A 13 9.92 3.32 2.63
N ILE A 14 9.26 3.56 3.77
CA ILE A 14 7.98 4.31 3.80
C ILE A 14 8.22 5.77 3.40
N ILE A 15 9.26 6.38 3.95
CA ILE A 15 9.62 7.77 3.62
C ILE A 15 9.95 7.88 2.13
N PHE A 16 10.77 6.97 1.61
CA PHE A 16 11.13 6.93 0.21
C PHE A 16 9.90 6.71 -0.69
N ALA A 17 9.03 5.76 -0.35
CA ALA A 17 7.79 5.48 -1.09
C ALA A 17 6.82 6.66 -1.10
N SER A 18 6.76 7.45 -0.01
CA SER A 18 5.94 8.66 0.05
C SER A 18 6.55 9.83 -0.74
N ALA A 19 7.88 9.90 -0.85
CA ALA A 19 8.58 10.92 -1.61
C ALA A 19 8.57 10.62 -3.12
N ALA A 20 8.75 9.35 -3.50
CA ALA A 20 8.75 8.91 -4.89
C ALA A 20 7.31 8.89 -5.47
N GLY A 21 7.13 9.47 -6.65
CA GLY A 21 5.83 9.48 -7.33
C GLY A 21 5.89 10.22 -8.67
N SER A 22 4.81 10.10 -9.46
CA SER A 22 4.69 10.72 -10.78
C SER A 22 4.72 12.26 -10.77
N VAL A 23 4.41 12.87 -9.64
CA VAL A 23 4.56 14.31 -9.41
C VAL A 23 5.82 14.50 -8.57
N GLU A 24 6.81 15.15 -9.12
CA GLU A 24 8.05 15.47 -8.41
C GLU A 24 7.76 16.54 -7.36
N LEU A 25 7.80 16.14 -6.08
CA LEU A 25 7.78 17.06 -4.96
C LEU A 25 9.23 17.35 -4.58
N GLY A 26 9.65 18.60 -4.73
CA GLY A 26 10.93 19.04 -4.22
C GLY A 26 11.01 18.91 -2.70
N PRO A 27 12.21 18.91 -2.09
CA PRO A 27 12.34 18.79 -0.64
C PRO A 27 11.59 19.86 0.16
N ARG A 28 11.48 21.06 -0.39
CA ARG A 28 10.69 22.17 0.20
C ARG A 28 9.19 21.92 0.12
N ASP A 29 8.72 21.41 -1.03
CA ASP A 29 7.30 21.10 -1.26
C ASP A 29 6.85 19.95 -0.37
N TRP A 30 7.74 18.97 -0.15
CA TRP A 30 7.48 17.84 0.74
C TRP A 30 7.31 18.29 2.19
N LEU A 31 8.20 19.18 2.69
CA LEU A 31 8.08 19.77 4.03
C LEU A 31 6.83 20.65 4.14
N ALA A 32 6.53 21.45 3.11
CA ALA A 32 5.31 22.28 3.09
C ALA A 32 4.04 21.41 3.09
N ALA A 33 4.04 20.29 2.36
CA ALA A 33 2.92 19.34 2.33
C ALA A 33 2.64 18.68 3.70
N LEU A 34 3.66 18.47 4.52
CA LEU A 34 3.48 17.98 5.89
C LEU A 34 2.81 19.00 6.81
N THR A 35 3.13 20.26 6.65
CA THR A 35 2.64 21.35 7.53
C THR A 35 1.34 21.97 7.05
N GLN A 36 1.00 21.82 5.76
CA GLN A 36 -0.20 22.37 5.12
C GLN A 36 -1.02 21.28 4.44
N PRO A 37 -1.82 20.49 5.18
CA PRO A 37 -2.59 19.36 4.63
C PRO A 37 -3.61 19.76 3.56
N ASP A 38 -4.13 21.01 3.63
CA ASP A 38 -5.14 21.51 2.71
C ASP A 38 -4.57 22.03 1.38
N SER A 39 -3.25 22.20 1.28
CA SER A 39 -2.60 22.52 0.01
C SER A 39 -2.71 21.37 -1.00
N ALA A 40 -2.60 21.66 -2.29
CA ALA A 40 -2.62 20.63 -3.34
C ALA A 40 -1.56 19.52 -3.09
N ASN A 41 -0.35 19.91 -2.70
CA ASN A 41 0.72 18.99 -2.35
C ASN A 41 0.42 18.23 -1.05
N GLY A 42 -0.22 18.90 -0.07
CA GLY A 42 -0.67 18.28 1.18
C GLY A 42 -1.72 17.20 0.92
N GLN A 43 -2.74 17.49 0.13
CA GLN A 43 -3.77 16.50 -0.22
C GLN A 43 -3.19 15.30 -0.98
N LEU A 44 -2.24 15.53 -1.90
CA LEU A 44 -1.53 14.46 -2.59
C LEU A 44 -0.75 13.57 -1.62
N LEU A 45 -0.06 14.15 -0.66
CA LEU A 45 0.72 13.42 0.34
C LEU A 45 -0.18 12.64 1.30
N TRP A 46 -1.12 13.31 1.95
CA TRP A 46 -1.93 12.75 3.03
C TRP A 46 -3.04 11.81 2.54
N ARG A 47 -3.69 12.11 1.39
CA ARG A 47 -4.82 11.33 0.89
C ARG A 47 -4.44 10.22 -0.07
N LEU A 48 -3.29 10.32 -0.75
CA LEU A 48 -2.89 9.34 -1.76
C LEU A 48 -1.60 8.62 -1.41
N ARG A 49 -0.51 9.36 -1.14
CA ARG A 49 0.82 8.74 -1.01
C ARG A 49 1.00 8.00 0.30
N LEU A 50 0.71 8.63 1.43
CA LEU A 50 0.86 8.02 2.74
C LEU A 50 -0.03 6.79 2.94
N PRO A 51 -1.34 6.81 2.61
CA PRO A 51 -2.16 5.60 2.73
C PRO A 51 -1.68 4.46 1.85
N ARG A 52 -1.22 4.78 0.63
CA ARG A 52 -0.68 3.77 -0.30
C ARG A 52 0.64 3.17 0.21
N ALA A 53 1.54 4.00 0.71
CA ALA A 53 2.80 3.55 1.30
C ALA A 53 2.57 2.69 2.55
N ALA A 54 1.65 3.11 3.43
CA ALA A 54 1.27 2.35 4.62
C ALA A 54 0.63 1.00 4.27
N ALA A 55 -0.26 0.98 3.28
CA ALA A 55 -0.88 -0.26 2.80
C ALA A 55 0.17 -1.23 2.23
N ALA A 56 1.07 -0.75 1.38
CA ALA A 56 2.14 -1.56 0.81
C ALA A 56 3.07 -2.12 1.88
N TRP A 57 3.42 -1.30 2.87
CA TRP A 57 4.24 -1.71 4.01
C TRP A 57 3.56 -2.77 4.86
N SER A 58 2.27 -2.58 5.17
CA SER A 58 1.47 -3.53 5.95
C SER A 58 1.34 -4.88 5.25
N VAL A 59 1.07 -4.87 3.93
CA VAL A 59 0.98 -6.10 3.12
C VAL A 59 2.34 -6.81 3.10
N GLY A 60 3.44 -6.08 2.91
CA GLY A 60 4.79 -6.67 2.94
C GLY A 60 5.12 -7.29 4.30
N ALA A 61 4.76 -6.64 5.41
CA ALA A 61 4.93 -7.16 6.75
C ALA A 61 4.12 -8.45 6.99
N MET A 62 2.86 -8.47 6.55
CA MET A 62 1.99 -9.65 6.67
C MET A 62 2.52 -10.83 5.84
N LEU A 63 2.97 -10.59 4.62
CA LEU A 63 3.57 -11.62 3.76
C LEU A 63 4.87 -12.17 4.37
N SER A 64 5.72 -11.31 4.91
CA SER A 64 6.95 -11.71 5.58
C SER A 64 6.68 -12.58 6.81
N LEU A 65 5.72 -12.18 7.64
CA LEU A 65 5.31 -12.96 8.80
C LEU A 65 4.72 -14.31 8.40
N SER A 66 3.85 -14.32 7.41
CA SER A 66 3.25 -15.54 6.86
C SER A 66 4.32 -16.49 6.32
N GLY A 67 5.31 -15.97 5.56
CA GLY A 67 6.44 -16.76 5.09
C GLY A 67 7.24 -17.38 6.23
N CYS A 68 7.56 -16.60 7.25
CA CYS A 68 8.29 -17.07 8.41
C CYS A 68 7.55 -18.18 9.17
N LEU A 69 6.24 -18.01 9.40
CA LEU A 69 5.40 -19.02 10.06
C LEU A 69 5.32 -20.32 9.25
N MET A 70 5.21 -20.19 7.93
CA MET A 70 5.17 -21.35 7.02
C MET A 70 6.46 -22.16 7.07
N GLN A 71 7.62 -21.50 7.04
CA GLN A 71 8.92 -22.16 7.13
C GLN A 71 9.08 -22.91 8.45
N VAL A 72 8.60 -22.33 9.54
CA VAL A 72 8.63 -22.97 10.87
C VAL A 72 7.66 -24.17 10.93
N LEU A 73 6.44 -24.00 10.44
CA LEU A 73 5.38 -25.03 10.49
C LEU A 73 5.76 -26.26 9.64
N LEU A 74 6.24 -26.04 8.44
CA LEU A 74 6.62 -27.11 7.51
C LEU A 74 8.05 -27.59 7.73
N ARG A 75 8.80 -26.96 8.64
CA ARG A 75 10.24 -27.23 8.88
C ARG A 75 11.05 -27.25 7.58
N ASN A 76 10.68 -26.41 6.64
CA ASN A 76 11.30 -26.31 5.33
C ASN A 76 11.61 -24.83 5.03
N PRO A 77 12.89 -24.46 4.91
CA PRO A 77 13.27 -23.08 4.61
C PRO A 77 12.88 -22.61 3.20
N LEU A 78 12.48 -23.53 2.32
CA LEU A 78 11.99 -23.26 0.97
C LEU A 78 10.45 -23.15 0.90
N ALA A 79 9.76 -23.24 2.04
CA ALA A 79 8.30 -23.08 2.08
C ALA A 79 7.91 -21.65 1.71
N ASP A 80 7.05 -21.54 0.69
CA ASP A 80 6.55 -20.27 0.18
C ASP A 80 5.03 -20.20 0.42
N PRO A 81 4.52 -19.16 1.11
CA PRO A 81 3.10 -18.96 1.32
C PRO A 81 2.32 -18.81 0.00
N TYR A 82 2.99 -18.43 -1.08
CA TYR A 82 2.39 -18.29 -2.41
C TYR A 82 1.81 -19.60 -2.93
N ILE A 83 2.49 -20.72 -2.64
CA ILE A 83 2.09 -22.08 -3.06
C ILE A 83 0.79 -22.53 -2.40
N LEU A 84 0.49 -22.04 -1.20
CA LEU A 84 -0.74 -22.38 -0.46
C LEU A 84 -1.99 -21.60 -0.91
N GLY A 85 -1.93 -20.92 -2.03
CA GLY A 85 -3.09 -20.26 -2.61
C GLY A 85 -3.35 -18.84 -2.13
N VAL A 86 -2.34 -18.15 -1.58
CA VAL A 86 -2.46 -16.72 -1.22
C VAL A 86 -2.90 -15.89 -2.42
N SER A 87 -2.35 -16.16 -3.61
CA SER A 87 -2.76 -15.48 -4.84
C SER A 87 -4.20 -15.81 -5.25
N GLY A 88 -4.61 -17.08 -5.14
CA GLY A 88 -5.99 -17.51 -5.41
C GLY A 88 -6.99 -16.90 -4.42
N GLY A 89 -6.63 -16.88 -3.15
CA GLY A 89 -7.42 -16.22 -2.11
C GLY A 89 -7.58 -14.72 -2.34
N ALA A 90 -6.49 -14.03 -2.67
CA ALA A 90 -6.52 -12.61 -3.00
C ALA A 90 -7.40 -12.34 -4.22
N ALA A 91 -7.27 -13.10 -5.29
CA ALA A 91 -8.10 -12.99 -6.49
C ALA A 91 -9.58 -13.24 -6.17
N PHE A 92 -9.90 -14.25 -5.36
CA PHE A 92 -11.25 -14.54 -4.92
C PHE A 92 -11.87 -13.34 -4.16
N PHE A 93 -11.16 -12.76 -3.19
CA PHE A 93 -11.66 -11.62 -2.42
C PHE A 93 -11.80 -10.36 -3.26
N VAL A 94 -10.92 -10.13 -4.25
CA VAL A 94 -11.06 -9.02 -5.22
C VAL A 94 -12.32 -9.21 -6.05
N LEU A 95 -12.55 -10.39 -6.61
CA LEU A 95 -13.75 -10.69 -7.38
C LEU A 95 -15.02 -10.58 -6.53
N LEU A 96 -14.97 -11.11 -5.31
CA LEU A 96 -16.09 -11.00 -4.36
C LEU A 96 -16.40 -9.54 -4.04
N GLY A 97 -15.39 -8.71 -3.79
CA GLY A 97 -15.54 -7.27 -3.56
C GLY A 97 -16.16 -6.55 -4.75
N MET A 98 -15.74 -6.91 -5.96
CA MET A 98 -16.33 -6.37 -7.19
C MET A 98 -17.79 -6.80 -7.38
N THR A 99 -18.11 -8.07 -7.15
CA THR A 99 -19.49 -8.58 -7.30
C THR A 99 -20.44 -8.04 -6.23
N LEU A 100 -19.96 -7.79 -5.01
CA LEU A 100 -20.72 -7.16 -3.93
C LEU A 100 -20.88 -5.64 -4.11
N GLY A 101 -20.37 -5.07 -5.18
CA GLY A 101 -20.56 -3.66 -5.52
C GLY A 101 -19.70 -2.70 -4.69
N LEU A 102 -18.71 -3.18 -3.96
CA LEU A 102 -17.79 -2.32 -3.21
C LEU A 102 -16.96 -1.40 -4.12
N ALA A 103 -16.84 -1.75 -5.41
CA ALA A 103 -16.17 -0.95 -6.43
C ALA A 103 -17.13 -0.02 -7.22
N LEU A 104 -18.45 -0.14 -7.05
CA LEU A 104 -19.44 0.65 -7.80
C LEU A 104 -19.45 2.14 -7.43
N SER A 105 -18.84 2.51 -6.31
CA SER A 105 -18.63 3.92 -5.94
C SER A 105 -17.81 4.70 -6.97
N LEU A 106 -16.94 4.02 -7.73
CA LEU A 106 -16.09 4.67 -8.74
C LEU A 106 -16.83 4.85 -10.08
N ILE A 107 -17.82 4.02 -10.40
CA ILE A 107 -18.60 4.11 -11.66
C ILE A 107 -19.62 5.25 -11.56
N HIS A 108 -20.18 5.51 -10.39
CA HIS A 108 -21.13 6.60 -10.18
C HIS A 108 -20.50 8.02 -10.23
N ILE A 109 -19.19 8.13 -10.04
CA ILE A 109 -18.48 9.41 -10.15
C ILE A 109 -18.18 9.77 -11.62
N SER A 110 -18.25 8.82 -12.54
CA SER A 110 -17.88 9.04 -13.95
C SER A 110 -19.06 9.34 -14.88
N GLU A 111 -20.29 9.44 -14.39
CA GLU A 111 -21.39 9.98 -15.19
C GLU A 111 -21.44 11.51 -15.06
N PRO A 112 -20.88 12.26 -16.03
CA PRO A 112 -21.18 13.68 -16.11
C PRO A 112 -22.64 13.79 -16.53
N THR A 113 -23.52 14.13 -15.58
CA THR A 113 -24.84 14.70 -15.92
C THR A 113 -24.58 15.94 -16.75
N ARG A 114 -24.60 15.82 -18.07
CA ARG A 114 -24.72 16.95 -18.97
C ARG A 114 -26.17 17.46 -18.86
N PRO A 115 -26.41 18.66 -18.34
CA PRO A 115 -27.66 19.34 -18.61
C PRO A 115 -27.65 19.75 -20.09
N TYR A 116 -28.68 19.41 -20.78
CA TYR A 116 -29.00 19.93 -22.10
C TYR A 116 -29.31 21.42 -22.05
#